data_6495ee0d014dbbefea9dece541ae5049
#
_entry.id   6495ee0d014dbbefea9dece541ae5049
#
_cell.length_a   1.000
_cell.length_b   1.000
_cell.length_c   1.000
_cell.angle_alpha   90.00
_cell.angle_beta   90.00
_cell.angle_gamma   90.00
#
_symmetry.space_group_name_H-M   'P 1'
#
loop_
_entity.id
_entity.type
_entity.pdbx_description
1 polymer ?
#
loop_
_entity_poly.entity_id
_entity_poly.type
_entity_poly.pdbx_seq_one_letter_code
_entity_poly.pdbx_strand_id
1 'polypeptide(L)'
;MKALMKTTKSAKPAEVEKKWHLIDAEGLVVGRLATIVANILRGKHKPSFTPHVDCGDHVVIVNADKVRFTGRKLDKKIYYKHTGFAGGIKEITAGKVLEGRFPERVLEKAIERMIPRGPLGRDQMRALHLYNGTEHPHGGQDPQPLDVASMNRKNKVGA
;
A
#
# COMPACT_ATOMS: atom_id res chain seq x y z
N MET A 1 -28.72 29.06 26.32
CA MET A 1 -27.58 28.65 25.50
C MET A 1 -27.84 27.25 24.95
N LYS A 2 -28.12 27.12 23.65
CA LYS A 2 -28.19 25.79 23.02
C LYS A 2 -26.77 25.22 22.96
N ALA A 3 -26.50 24.16 23.73
CA ALA A 3 -25.28 23.40 23.59
C ALA A 3 -25.24 22.85 22.14
N LEU A 4 -24.34 23.37 21.32
CA LEU A 4 -24.02 22.83 20.01
C LEU A 4 -23.44 21.43 20.25
N MET A 5 -24.29 20.40 20.19
CA MET A 5 -23.83 19.03 20.09
C MET A 5 -22.97 18.94 18.81
N LYS A 6 -21.65 18.93 18.98
CA LYS A 6 -20.70 18.65 17.91
C LYS A 6 -20.84 17.16 17.54
N THR A 7 -21.83 16.85 16.73
CA THR A 7 -21.95 15.51 16.13
C THR A 7 -20.86 15.34 15.09
N THR A 8 -20.08 14.26 15.19
CA THR A 8 -19.09 13.89 14.17
C THR A 8 -19.85 13.51 12.90
N LYS A 9 -19.64 14.25 11.80
CA LYS A 9 -20.26 13.96 10.50
C LYS A 9 -19.65 12.68 9.93
N SER A 10 -20.49 11.72 9.58
CA SER A 10 -20.11 10.53 8.81
C SER A 10 -20.12 10.87 7.32
N ALA A 11 -19.05 10.54 6.61
CA ALA A 11 -18.97 10.75 5.17
C ALA A 11 -19.95 9.83 4.43
N LYS A 12 -20.59 10.34 3.38
CA LYS A 12 -21.37 9.53 2.46
C LYS A 12 -20.50 9.13 1.26
N PRO A 13 -20.68 7.93 0.68
CA PRO A 13 -19.85 7.49 -0.46
C PRO A 13 -19.83 8.47 -1.64
N ALA A 14 -20.95 9.17 -1.90
CA ALA A 14 -21.06 10.16 -2.96
C ALA A 14 -20.33 11.49 -2.67
N GLU A 15 -19.99 11.77 -1.41
CA GLU A 15 -19.29 13.00 -0.99
C GLU A 15 -17.76 12.81 -0.93
N VAL A 16 -17.26 11.58 -1.15
CA VAL A 16 -15.84 11.26 -1.04
C VAL A 16 -15.13 11.61 -2.33
N GLU A 17 -14.27 12.62 -2.27
CA GLU A 17 -13.34 12.91 -3.35
C GLU A 17 -12.10 12.02 -3.24
N LYS A 18 -11.76 11.30 -4.33
CA LYS A 18 -10.58 10.44 -4.43
C LYS A 18 -9.52 11.11 -5.29
N LYS A 19 -8.32 11.24 -4.75
CA LYS A 19 -7.13 11.78 -5.44
C LYS A 19 -6.24 10.63 -5.90
N TRP A 20 -5.35 10.94 -6.84
CA TRP A 20 -4.34 10.01 -7.32
C TRP A 20 -2.96 10.44 -6.83
N HIS A 21 -2.21 9.50 -6.26
CA HIS A 21 -0.85 9.70 -5.79
C HIS A 21 0.12 8.80 -6.55
N LEU A 22 1.24 9.38 -6.99
CA LEU A 22 2.35 8.66 -7.60
C LEU A 22 3.50 8.56 -6.61
N ILE A 23 4.00 7.36 -6.38
CA ILE A 23 5.12 7.09 -5.47
C ILE A 23 6.21 6.34 -6.23
N ASP A 24 7.43 6.82 -6.17
CA ASP A 24 8.60 6.06 -6.60
C ASP A 24 9.11 5.20 -5.44
N ALA A 25 9.15 3.89 -5.64
CA ALA A 25 9.54 2.93 -4.62
C ALA A 25 11.05 2.65 -4.59
N GLU A 26 11.85 3.26 -5.47
CA GLU A 26 13.28 2.98 -5.59
C GLU A 26 14.05 3.25 -4.27
N GLY A 27 14.66 2.19 -3.75
CA GLY A 27 15.45 2.24 -2.51
C GLY A 27 14.63 2.38 -1.22
N LEU A 28 13.29 2.44 -1.30
CA LEU A 28 12.45 2.57 -0.11
C LEU A 28 12.31 1.25 0.65
N VAL A 29 12.19 1.37 1.97
CA VAL A 29 11.97 0.22 2.86
C VAL A 29 10.55 -0.28 2.74
N VAL A 30 10.36 -1.55 2.32
CA VAL A 30 9.04 -2.19 2.08
C VAL A 30 8.03 -1.92 3.19
N GLY A 31 8.40 -2.17 4.46
CA GLY A 31 7.45 -2.05 5.58
C GLY A 31 7.01 -0.61 5.85
N ARG A 32 7.91 0.36 5.70
CA ARG A 32 7.60 1.79 5.91
C ARG A 32 6.75 2.35 4.78
N LEU A 33 7.12 2.04 3.54
CA LEU A 33 6.30 2.37 2.38
C LEU A 33 4.89 1.78 2.51
N ALA A 34 4.78 0.48 2.84
CA ALA A 34 3.49 -0.18 3.00
C ALA A 34 2.60 0.47 4.07
N THR A 35 3.17 0.98 5.18
CA THR A 35 2.40 1.67 6.22
C THR A 35 1.81 2.98 5.71
N ILE A 36 2.59 3.77 4.98
CA ILE A 36 2.14 5.06 4.42
C ILE A 36 1.05 4.81 3.38
N VAL A 37 1.29 3.89 2.45
CA VAL A 37 0.33 3.51 1.41
C VAL A 37 -0.97 2.97 2.00
N ALA A 38 -0.91 2.09 3.01
CA ALA A 38 -2.10 1.57 3.68
C ALA A 38 -2.92 2.69 4.36
N ASN A 39 -2.28 3.70 4.93
CA ASN A 39 -2.98 4.86 5.51
C ASN A 39 -3.67 5.71 4.43
N ILE A 40 -3.05 5.88 3.25
CA ILE A 40 -3.65 6.60 2.12
C ILE A 40 -4.84 5.84 1.55
N LEU A 41 -4.68 4.53 1.29
CA LEU A 41 -5.74 3.66 0.77
C LEU A 41 -6.95 3.55 1.72
N ARG A 42 -6.74 3.68 3.03
CA ARG A 42 -7.82 3.76 4.01
C ARG A 42 -8.43 5.15 4.16
N GLY A 43 -7.76 6.18 3.66
CA GLY A 43 -8.19 7.56 3.82
C GLY A 43 -7.89 8.17 5.19
N LYS A 44 -7.02 7.55 6.02
CA LYS A 44 -6.69 8.06 7.36
C LYS A 44 -5.95 9.39 7.38
N HIS A 45 -5.41 9.85 6.25
CA HIS A 45 -4.80 11.15 6.09
C HIS A 45 -5.82 12.28 5.94
N LYS A 46 -7.10 11.96 5.68
CA LYS A 46 -8.19 12.92 5.53
C LYS A 46 -8.91 13.20 6.85
N PRO A 47 -9.27 14.46 7.13
CA PRO A 47 -10.05 14.80 8.34
C PRO A 47 -11.48 14.23 8.30
N SER A 48 -12.01 13.94 7.08
CA SER A 48 -13.33 13.35 6.87
C SER A 48 -13.35 11.81 6.98
N PHE A 49 -12.26 11.20 7.46
CA PHE A 49 -12.17 9.75 7.57
C PHE A 49 -13.33 9.13 8.34
N THR A 50 -14.00 8.17 7.70
CA THR A 50 -15.10 7.39 8.30
C THR A 50 -14.77 5.91 8.18
N PRO A 51 -14.72 5.13 9.29
CA PRO A 51 -14.20 3.75 9.29
C PRO A 51 -14.96 2.76 8.40
N HIS A 52 -16.26 2.96 8.18
CA HIS A 52 -17.11 2.07 7.40
C HIS A 52 -17.31 2.49 5.94
N VAL A 53 -16.74 3.64 5.55
CA VAL A 53 -16.80 4.16 4.17
C VAL A 53 -15.40 4.13 3.55
N ASP A 54 -15.32 3.83 2.27
CA ASP A 54 -14.07 3.90 1.51
C ASP A 54 -13.73 5.37 1.18
N CYS A 55 -13.02 6.01 2.11
CA CYS A 55 -12.54 7.39 2.00
C CYS A 55 -11.14 7.49 1.36
N GLY A 56 -10.55 6.37 0.96
CA GLY A 56 -9.19 6.28 0.46
C GLY A 56 -8.97 6.93 -0.89
N ASP A 57 -7.70 7.16 -1.21
CA ASP A 57 -7.23 7.67 -2.50
C ASP A 57 -6.61 6.55 -3.33
N HIS A 58 -6.47 6.78 -4.63
CA HIS A 58 -5.75 5.89 -5.52
C HIS A 58 -4.24 6.08 -5.38
N VAL A 59 -3.48 4.98 -5.36
CA VAL A 59 -2.02 5.02 -5.26
C VAL A 59 -1.40 4.23 -6.41
N VAL A 60 -0.55 4.90 -7.18
CA VAL A 60 0.29 4.32 -8.22
C VAL A 60 1.71 4.24 -7.69
N ILE A 61 2.30 3.06 -7.69
CA ILE A 61 3.68 2.84 -7.27
C ILE A 61 4.48 2.36 -8.47
N VAL A 62 5.55 3.07 -8.78
CA VAL A 62 6.52 2.71 -9.82
C VAL A 62 7.80 2.14 -9.19
N ASN A 63 8.62 1.46 -9.98
CA ASN A 63 9.84 0.79 -9.52
C ASN A 63 9.62 -0.17 -8.34
N ALA A 64 8.49 -0.92 -8.35
CA ALA A 64 8.13 -1.84 -7.28
C ALA A 64 9.13 -3.01 -7.10
N ASP A 65 9.94 -3.30 -8.09
CA ASP A 65 11.04 -4.27 -8.08
C ASP A 65 12.28 -3.79 -7.30
N LYS A 66 12.48 -2.46 -7.18
CA LYS A 66 13.67 -1.85 -6.57
C LYS A 66 13.51 -1.54 -5.07
N VAL A 67 12.47 -2.05 -4.44
CA VAL A 67 12.26 -1.90 -2.99
C VAL A 67 13.31 -2.65 -2.18
N ARG A 68 13.55 -2.19 -0.96
CA ARG A 68 14.55 -2.79 -0.07
C ARG A 68 13.96 -3.32 1.23
N PHE A 69 14.54 -4.44 1.67
CA PHE A 69 14.34 -4.96 3.02
C PHE A 69 15.48 -4.54 3.95
N THR A 70 15.17 -4.35 5.21
CA THR A 70 16.18 -4.10 6.25
C THR A 70 16.61 -5.41 6.92
N GLY A 71 17.89 -5.50 7.27
CA GLY A 71 18.48 -6.68 7.91
C GLY A 71 18.41 -7.93 7.02
N ARG A 72 18.35 -9.12 7.61
CA ARG A 72 18.39 -10.41 6.90
C ARG A 72 17.01 -10.88 6.38
N LYS A 73 16.08 -9.95 6.06
CA LYS A 73 14.71 -10.34 5.66
C LYS A 73 14.63 -10.91 4.24
N LEU A 74 15.57 -10.60 3.37
CA LEU A 74 15.63 -11.21 2.02
C LEU A 74 15.71 -12.73 2.11
N ASP A 75 16.53 -13.25 3.01
CA ASP A 75 16.78 -14.69 3.15
C ASP A 75 15.81 -15.35 4.14
N LYS A 76 15.53 -14.66 5.28
CA LYS A 76 14.78 -15.26 6.38
C LYS A 76 13.27 -15.11 6.30
N LYS A 77 12.75 -14.14 5.50
CA LYS A 77 11.31 -13.95 5.36
C LYS A 77 10.75 -14.94 4.35
N ILE A 78 9.90 -15.86 4.83
CA ILE A 78 9.27 -16.89 4.02
C ILE A 78 7.79 -16.55 3.80
N TYR A 79 7.33 -16.72 2.57
CA TYR A 79 5.92 -16.69 2.20
C TYR A 79 5.44 -18.13 2.01
N TYR A 80 4.35 -18.47 2.69
CA TYR A 80 3.72 -19.79 2.65
C TYR A 80 2.48 -19.77 1.77
N LYS A 81 2.31 -20.81 0.94
CA LYS A 81 1.10 -21.06 0.17
C LYS A 81 0.70 -22.51 0.31
N HIS A 82 -0.51 -22.78 0.78
CA HIS A 82 -1.08 -24.12 0.84
C HIS A 82 -1.73 -24.47 -0.52
N THR A 83 -1.51 -25.68 -1.02
CA THR A 83 -2.02 -26.15 -2.33
C THR A 83 -3.41 -26.76 -2.25
N GLY A 84 -3.96 -26.99 -1.04
CA GLY A 84 -5.23 -27.68 -0.81
C GLY A 84 -5.09 -29.19 -0.54
N PHE A 85 -3.92 -29.77 -0.73
CA PHE A 85 -3.65 -31.21 -0.47
C PHE A 85 -2.93 -31.41 0.87
N ALA A 86 -3.09 -32.57 1.47
CA ALA A 86 -2.38 -32.93 2.69
C ALA A 86 -0.85 -32.80 2.48
N GLY A 87 -0.16 -32.09 3.43
CA GLY A 87 1.27 -31.81 3.33
C GLY A 87 1.67 -30.78 2.24
N GLY A 88 0.72 -30.17 1.54
CA GLY A 88 0.94 -29.31 0.40
C GLY A 88 1.31 -27.85 0.74
N ILE A 89 2.22 -27.60 1.69
CA ILE A 89 2.72 -26.26 2.00
C ILE A 89 3.93 -25.97 1.10
N LYS A 90 3.82 -24.90 0.30
CA LYS A 90 4.93 -24.39 -0.52
C LYS A 90 5.52 -23.15 0.16
N GLU A 91 6.83 -23.06 0.15
CA GLU A 91 7.61 -21.99 0.76
C GLU A 91 8.45 -21.26 -0.29
N ILE A 92 8.51 -19.94 -0.20
CA ILE A 92 9.37 -19.11 -1.04
C ILE A 92 9.94 -17.96 -0.21
N THR A 93 11.23 -17.68 -0.30
CA THR A 93 11.86 -16.55 0.39
C THR A 93 11.55 -15.23 -0.31
N ALA A 94 11.62 -14.13 0.45
CA ALA A 94 11.36 -12.79 -0.08
C ALA A 94 12.33 -12.40 -1.21
N GLY A 95 13.60 -12.80 -1.11
CA GLY A 95 14.59 -12.59 -2.17
C GLY A 95 14.19 -13.27 -3.47
N LYS A 96 13.82 -14.56 -3.41
CA LYS A 96 13.35 -15.30 -4.60
C LYS A 96 12.09 -14.72 -5.25
N VAL A 97 11.22 -14.05 -4.47
CA VAL A 97 10.05 -13.36 -5.03
C VAL A 97 10.47 -12.09 -5.76
N LEU A 98 11.40 -11.29 -5.19
CA LEU A 98 11.91 -10.07 -5.84
C LEU A 98 12.67 -10.35 -7.13
N GLU A 99 13.44 -11.45 -7.18
CA GLU A 99 14.17 -11.89 -8.38
C GLU A 99 13.28 -12.63 -9.39
N GLY A 100 12.06 -12.96 -9.00
CA GLY A 100 11.14 -13.74 -9.80
C GLY A 100 10.35 -12.91 -10.82
N ARG A 101 9.40 -13.58 -11.50
CA ARG A 101 8.55 -12.98 -12.55
C ARG A 101 7.65 -11.83 -12.05
N PHE A 102 7.28 -11.80 -10.77
CA PHE A 102 6.30 -10.86 -10.19
C PHE A 102 6.84 -10.25 -8.90
N PRO A 103 7.87 -9.37 -8.95
CA PRO A 103 8.47 -8.75 -7.78
C PRO A 103 7.51 -7.84 -7.02
N GLU A 104 6.54 -7.21 -7.69
CA GLU A 104 5.51 -6.34 -7.11
C GLU A 104 4.70 -7.03 -6.01
N ARG A 105 4.60 -8.36 -6.04
CA ARG A 105 3.87 -9.15 -5.01
C ARG A 105 4.41 -8.97 -3.61
N VAL A 106 5.68 -8.60 -3.47
CA VAL A 106 6.28 -8.31 -2.16
C VAL A 106 5.61 -7.11 -1.52
N LEU A 107 5.45 -6.02 -2.28
CA LEU A 107 4.74 -4.81 -1.83
C LEU A 107 3.25 -5.07 -1.68
N GLU A 108 2.62 -5.71 -2.65
CA GLU A 108 1.21 -6.06 -2.59
C GLU A 108 0.87 -6.80 -1.29
N LYS A 109 1.62 -7.86 -0.95
CA LYS A 109 1.42 -8.63 0.27
C LYS A 109 1.73 -7.85 1.54
N ALA A 110 2.69 -6.93 1.50
CA ALA A 110 2.98 -6.07 2.64
C ALA A 110 1.83 -5.10 2.93
N ILE A 111 1.27 -4.48 1.90
CA ILE A 111 0.15 -3.54 2.00
C ILE A 111 -1.14 -4.28 2.36
N GLU A 112 -1.47 -5.39 1.68
CA GLU A 112 -2.65 -6.20 1.95
C GLU A 112 -2.78 -6.59 3.42
N ARG A 113 -1.65 -6.97 4.05
CA ARG A 113 -1.62 -7.36 5.47
C ARG A 113 -1.76 -6.18 6.45
N MET A 114 -1.64 -4.94 5.97
CA MET A 114 -1.83 -3.72 6.77
C MET A 114 -3.22 -3.13 6.62
N ILE A 115 -4.01 -3.62 5.65
CA ILE A 115 -5.40 -3.23 5.44
C ILE A 115 -6.32 -4.21 6.17
N PRO A 116 -7.45 -3.77 6.74
CA PRO A 116 -8.43 -4.65 7.39
C PRO A 116 -8.95 -5.71 6.43
N ARG A 117 -9.12 -6.93 6.92
CA ARG A 117 -9.73 -8.00 6.14
C ARG A 117 -11.24 -7.78 6.04
N GLY A 118 -11.80 -8.05 4.88
CA GLY A 118 -13.23 -7.92 4.64
C GLY A 118 -13.58 -7.29 3.29
N PRO A 119 -14.87 -7.07 2.98
CA PRO A 119 -15.29 -6.46 1.72
C PRO A 119 -14.67 -5.08 1.50
N LEU A 120 -14.76 -4.18 2.49
CA LEU A 120 -14.19 -2.83 2.42
C LEU A 120 -12.69 -2.83 2.14
N GLY A 121 -11.90 -3.71 2.80
CA GLY A 121 -10.47 -3.81 2.55
C GLY A 121 -10.14 -4.31 1.13
N ARG A 122 -10.98 -5.18 0.55
CA ARG A 122 -10.81 -5.61 -0.85
C ARG A 122 -11.07 -4.47 -1.83
N ASP A 123 -12.05 -3.60 -1.54
CA ASP A 123 -12.34 -2.43 -2.37
C ASP A 123 -11.21 -1.40 -2.26
N GLN A 124 -10.66 -1.18 -1.07
CA GLN A 124 -9.47 -0.33 -0.86
C GLN A 124 -8.25 -0.86 -1.60
N MET A 125 -8.04 -2.18 -1.65
CA MET A 125 -6.92 -2.78 -2.40
C MET A 125 -7.05 -2.60 -3.93
N ARG A 126 -8.25 -2.41 -4.48
CA ARG A 126 -8.44 -2.11 -5.92
C ARG A 126 -7.91 -0.73 -6.30
N ALA A 127 -7.77 0.18 -5.35
CA ALA A 127 -7.18 1.51 -5.56
C ALA A 127 -5.64 1.50 -5.57
N LEU A 128 -5.00 0.33 -5.38
CA LEU A 128 -3.56 0.16 -5.44
C LEU A 128 -3.13 -0.36 -6.82
N HIS A 129 -2.21 0.35 -7.45
CA HIS A 129 -1.62 0.01 -8.74
C HIS A 129 -0.10 -0.09 -8.60
N LEU A 130 0.49 -1.24 -8.94
CA LEU A 130 1.93 -1.52 -8.80
C LEU A 130 2.54 -1.79 -10.17
N TYR A 131 3.68 -1.15 -10.45
CA TYR A 131 4.43 -1.29 -11.70
C TYR A 131 5.91 -1.52 -11.44
N ASN A 132 6.51 -2.45 -12.20
CA ASN A 132 7.92 -2.83 -12.13
C ASN A 132 8.77 -1.98 -13.07
N GLY A 133 8.53 -0.74 -13.20
CA GLY A 133 9.26 0.18 -14.08
C GLY A 133 8.85 1.59 -13.75
N THR A 134 9.36 2.52 -14.53
CA THR A 134 9.03 3.95 -14.39
C THR A 134 7.73 4.33 -15.10
N GLU A 135 7.29 3.53 -16.06
CA GLU A 135 6.12 3.81 -16.88
C GLU A 135 4.84 3.25 -16.26
N HIS A 136 3.76 4.01 -16.36
CA HIS A 136 2.43 3.61 -15.91
C HIS A 136 1.32 4.12 -16.85
N PRO A 137 0.19 3.42 -17.01
CA PRO A 137 -0.88 3.82 -17.93
C PRO A 137 -1.81 4.91 -17.39
N HIS A 138 -1.57 5.42 -16.17
CA HIS A 138 -2.46 6.35 -15.45
C HIS A 138 -2.12 7.83 -15.70
N GLY A 139 -1.56 8.21 -16.87
CA GLY A 139 -1.26 9.61 -17.19
C GLY A 139 -2.52 10.49 -17.28
N GLY A 140 -3.63 9.93 -17.73
CA GLY A 140 -4.90 10.65 -17.85
C GLY A 140 -5.57 11.02 -16.51
N GLN A 141 -5.16 10.40 -15.40
CA GLN A 141 -5.63 10.70 -14.05
C GLN A 141 -4.80 11.74 -13.30
N ASP A 142 -3.73 12.25 -13.93
CA ASP A 142 -2.79 13.24 -13.38
C ASP A 142 -2.37 12.95 -11.93
N PRO A 143 -1.69 11.79 -11.68
CA PRO A 143 -1.32 11.39 -10.34
C PRO A 143 -0.27 12.33 -9.76
N GLN A 144 -0.56 12.89 -8.58
CA GLN A 144 0.31 13.83 -7.89
C GLN A 144 1.52 13.11 -7.26
N PRO A 145 2.76 13.55 -7.53
CA PRO A 145 3.94 12.92 -6.96
C PRO A 145 3.97 13.09 -5.44
N LEU A 146 4.19 11.99 -4.72
CA LEU A 146 4.32 11.96 -3.26
C LEU A 146 5.71 11.44 -2.88
N ASP A 147 6.56 12.32 -2.36
CA ASP A 147 7.89 11.96 -1.90
C ASP A 147 7.85 11.33 -0.50
N VAL A 148 7.79 10.01 -0.46
CA VAL A 148 7.83 9.22 0.77
C VAL A 148 9.23 9.25 1.41
N ALA A 149 10.31 9.44 0.63
CA ALA A 149 11.66 9.46 1.15
C ALA A 149 11.89 10.64 2.09
N SER A 150 11.37 11.81 1.74
CA SER A 150 11.51 13.04 2.54
C SER A 150 10.72 13.02 3.85
N MET A 151 9.61 12.25 3.93
CA MET A 151 8.76 12.19 5.13
C MET A 151 9.50 11.67 6.37
N ASN A 152 10.48 10.78 6.19
CA ASN A 152 11.29 10.26 7.28
C ASN A 152 12.63 9.73 6.74
N ARG A 153 13.76 10.18 7.33
CA ARG A 153 15.10 9.72 6.98
C ARG A 153 15.25 8.18 6.94
N LYS A 154 14.50 7.46 7.78
CA LYS A 154 14.55 5.99 7.84
C LYS A 154 13.72 5.30 6.73
N ASN A 155 13.01 6.02 5.87
CA ASN A 155 12.23 5.43 4.78
C ASN A 155 13.12 4.90 3.66
N LYS A 156 14.30 5.52 3.45
CA LYS A 156 15.30 5.07 2.48
C LYS A 156 16.45 4.34 3.19
N VAL A 157 16.94 3.26 2.61
CA VAL A 157 18.12 2.54 3.12
C VAL A 157 19.39 3.19 2.56
N GLY A 158 20.28 3.58 3.45
CA GLY A 158 21.64 4.00 3.05
C GLY A 158 21.72 5.41 2.52
N ALA A 159 21.20 6.36 3.30
CA ALA A 159 21.70 7.73 3.28
C ALA A 159 22.62 7.93 4.47
#